data_29d6e598a898fa1e7433ec86a2e80e23
#
_entry.id   29d6e598a898fa1e7433ec86a2e80e23
#
_cell.length_a   1.000
_cell.length_b   1.000
_cell.length_c   1.000
_cell.angle_alpha   90.00
_cell.angle_beta   90.00
_cell.angle_gamma   90.00
#
_symmetry.space_group_name_H-M   'P 1'
#
loop_
_entity.id
_entity.type
_entity.pdbx_description
1 polymer ?
#
loop_
_entity_poly.entity_id
_entity_poly.type
_entity_poly.pdbx_seq_one_letter_code
_entity_poly.pdbx_strand_id
1 'polypeptide(L)'
;MLTLDTLRAFGANVDEGLGRCMKNEAFYLRMVRMSLADGNFEKLVQAAETNDLDAAFEAAHALKGVLANLALTPMSAAAGELTELLRNRTPGDYVPAAKRILALRDELKALDA
;
A
#
# COMPACT_ATOMS: atom_id res chain seq x y z
N MET A 1 15.27 -10.86 4.04
CA MET A 1 15.19 -10.65 2.58
C MET A 1 13.81 -10.99 2.05
N LEU A 2 13.26 -10.14 1.21
CA LEU A 2 11.98 -10.44 0.55
C LEU A 2 12.13 -11.61 -0.42
N THR A 3 11.18 -12.55 -0.32
CA THR A 3 11.08 -13.68 -1.22
C THR A 3 9.60 -13.83 -1.64
N LEU A 4 9.35 -14.64 -2.65
CA LEU A 4 7.96 -14.92 -3.03
C LEU A 4 7.20 -15.57 -1.87
N ASP A 5 7.87 -16.42 -1.10
CA ASP A 5 7.24 -17.09 0.04
C ASP A 5 6.88 -16.11 1.16
N THR A 6 7.76 -15.14 1.48
CA THR A 6 7.43 -14.13 2.48
C THR A 6 6.27 -13.24 2.02
N LEU A 7 6.20 -12.93 0.72
CA LEU A 7 5.09 -12.17 0.17
C LEU A 7 3.78 -12.95 0.24
N ARG A 8 3.80 -14.25 -0.06
CA ARG A 8 2.61 -15.11 0.09
C ARG A 8 2.14 -15.17 1.52
N ALA A 9 3.06 -15.32 2.46
CA ALA A 9 2.74 -15.34 3.89
C ALA A 9 2.15 -14.01 4.36
N PHE A 10 2.60 -12.89 3.78
CA PHE A 10 2.05 -11.57 4.06
C PHE A 10 0.61 -11.43 3.52
N GLY A 11 0.22 -12.21 2.52
CA GLY A 11 -1.10 -12.19 1.91
C GLY A 11 -1.15 -11.62 0.50
N ALA A 12 0.02 -11.37 -0.12
CA ALA A 12 0.07 -10.90 -1.50
C ALA A 12 -0.38 -12.00 -2.48
N ASN A 13 -1.02 -11.59 -3.57
CA ASN A 13 -1.32 -12.50 -4.67
C ASN A 13 -0.10 -12.54 -5.61
N VAL A 14 0.88 -13.36 -5.25
CA VAL A 14 2.17 -13.40 -5.92
C VAL A 14 2.04 -13.81 -7.39
N ASP A 15 1.17 -14.77 -7.70
CA ASP A 15 1.01 -15.22 -9.08
C ASP A 15 0.51 -14.09 -9.98
N GLU A 16 -0.43 -13.30 -9.50
CA GLU A 16 -0.93 -12.13 -10.23
C GLU A 16 0.15 -11.05 -10.38
N GLY A 17 0.87 -10.76 -9.29
CA GLY A 17 1.96 -9.77 -9.32
C GLY A 17 3.07 -10.17 -10.28
N LEU A 18 3.48 -11.44 -10.25
CA LEU A 18 4.47 -11.97 -11.18
C LEU A 18 3.99 -11.87 -12.63
N GLY A 19 2.71 -12.18 -12.87
CA GLY A 19 2.14 -12.10 -14.21
C GLY A 19 2.24 -10.71 -14.79
N ARG A 20 2.02 -9.68 -13.97
CA ARG A 20 2.15 -8.28 -14.38
C ARG A 20 3.61 -7.85 -14.59
N CYS A 21 4.55 -8.57 -14.01
CA CYS A 21 5.98 -8.34 -14.15
C CYS A 21 6.63 -9.34 -15.12
N MET A 22 5.86 -9.88 -16.05
CA MET A 22 6.34 -10.81 -17.10
C MET A 22 6.98 -12.06 -16.52
N LYS A 23 6.49 -12.50 -15.35
CA LYS A 23 7.00 -13.65 -14.59
C LYS A 23 8.48 -13.53 -14.20
N ASN A 24 9.00 -12.32 -14.19
CA ASN A 24 10.38 -12.04 -13.78
C ASN A 24 10.42 -11.79 -12.27
N GLU A 25 10.85 -12.81 -11.51
CA GLU A 25 10.88 -12.76 -10.05
C GLU A 25 11.74 -11.60 -9.53
N ALA A 26 12.94 -11.45 -10.03
CA ALA A 26 13.85 -10.38 -9.58
C ALA A 26 13.25 -9.00 -9.83
N PHE A 27 12.62 -8.81 -10.97
CA PHE A 27 11.96 -7.54 -11.31
C PHE A 27 10.77 -7.28 -10.38
N TYR A 28 9.94 -8.30 -10.14
CA TYR A 28 8.79 -8.16 -9.24
C TYR A 28 9.22 -7.77 -7.83
N LEU A 29 10.20 -8.48 -7.27
CA LEU A 29 10.71 -8.18 -5.93
C LEU A 29 11.32 -6.78 -5.85
N ARG A 30 12.02 -6.35 -6.89
CA ARG A 30 12.57 -5.00 -6.96
C ARG A 30 11.46 -3.95 -6.96
N MET A 31 10.41 -4.17 -7.75
CA MET A 31 9.28 -3.23 -7.78
C MET A 31 8.54 -3.17 -6.46
N VAL A 32 8.40 -4.30 -5.78
CA VAL A 32 7.82 -4.33 -4.42
C VAL A 32 8.67 -3.49 -3.48
N ARG A 33 9.99 -3.68 -3.46
CA ARG A 33 10.87 -2.89 -2.59
C ARG A 33 10.75 -1.39 -2.89
N MET A 34 10.71 -1.02 -4.15
CA MET A 34 10.56 0.39 -4.55
C MET A 34 9.23 0.96 -4.04
N SER A 35 8.15 0.17 -4.10
CA SER A 35 6.85 0.63 -3.63
C SER A 35 6.84 0.91 -2.13
N LEU A 36 7.62 0.16 -1.35
CA LEU A 36 7.69 0.35 0.10
C LEU A 36 8.38 1.67 0.48
N ALA A 37 9.15 2.23 -0.42
CA ALA A 37 9.83 3.52 -0.22
C ALA A 37 8.98 4.72 -0.69
N ASP A 38 7.75 4.47 -1.16
CA ASP A 38 6.87 5.53 -1.65
C ASP A 38 6.53 6.50 -0.51
N GLY A 39 6.77 7.79 -0.72
CA GLY A 39 6.51 8.84 0.27
C GLY A 39 5.04 9.08 0.55
N ASN A 40 4.13 8.52 -0.25
CA ASN A 40 2.71 8.67 -0.03
C ASN A 40 2.22 7.97 1.24
N PHE A 41 2.94 6.98 1.76
CA PHE A 41 2.58 6.37 3.04
C PHE A 41 2.61 7.39 4.18
N GLU A 42 3.71 8.12 4.32
CA GLU A 42 3.86 9.15 5.34
C GLU A 42 2.98 10.35 5.05
N LYS A 43 2.90 10.75 3.78
CA LYS A 43 2.06 11.87 3.37
C LYS A 43 0.59 11.62 3.70
N LEU A 44 0.10 10.39 3.53
CA LEU A 44 -1.27 10.03 3.86
C LEU A 44 -1.54 10.24 5.36
N VAL A 45 -0.64 9.76 6.22
CA VAL A 45 -0.80 9.93 7.67
C VAL A 45 -0.77 11.41 8.04
N GLN A 46 0.17 12.17 7.51
CA GLN A 46 0.27 13.59 7.79
C GLN A 46 -0.98 14.35 7.35
N ALA A 47 -1.49 14.06 6.15
CA ALA A 47 -2.70 14.70 5.64
C ALA A 47 -3.92 14.37 6.49
N ALA A 48 -4.04 13.12 6.96
CA ALA A 48 -5.12 12.73 7.86
C ALA A 48 -5.02 13.46 9.20
N GLU A 49 -3.81 13.58 9.75
CA GLU A 49 -3.58 14.27 11.02
C GLU A 49 -3.89 15.76 10.94
N THR A 50 -3.63 16.39 9.80
CA THR A 50 -3.92 17.82 9.58
C THR A 50 -5.30 18.05 8.98
N ASN A 51 -6.09 16.99 8.82
CA ASN A 51 -7.43 17.05 8.22
C ASN A 51 -7.43 17.66 6.81
N ASP A 52 -6.37 17.47 6.07
CA ASP A 52 -6.28 17.86 4.66
C ASP A 52 -6.83 16.72 3.80
N LEU A 53 -8.15 16.70 3.62
CA LEU A 53 -8.83 15.57 2.98
C LEU A 53 -8.49 15.43 1.50
N ASP A 54 -8.22 16.53 0.81
CA ASP A 54 -7.81 16.47 -0.60
C ASP A 54 -6.45 15.81 -0.75
N ALA A 55 -5.47 16.22 0.06
CA ALA A 55 -4.14 15.60 0.06
C ALA A 55 -4.19 14.14 0.50
N ALA A 56 -5.02 13.82 1.49
CA ALA A 56 -5.21 12.44 1.95
C ALA A 56 -5.80 11.57 0.84
N PHE A 57 -6.79 12.08 0.12
CA PHE A 57 -7.40 11.38 -1.01
C PHE A 57 -6.36 11.08 -2.10
N GLU A 58 -5.59 12.08 -2.49
CA GLU A 58 -4.57 11.91 -3.52
C GLU A 58 -3.52 10.87 -3.14
N ALA A 59 -3.05 10.90 -1.89
CA ALA A 59 -2.07 9.93 -1.40
C ALA A 59 -2.66 8.51 -1.36
N ALA A 60 -3.86 8.34 -0.83
CA ALA A 60 -4.53 7.05 -0.76
C ALA A 60 -4.80 6.47 -2.15
N HIS A 61 -5.27 7.32 -3.06
CA HIS A 61 -5.56 6.90 -4.43
C HIS A 61 -4.29 6.45 -5.17
N ALA A 62 -3.19 7.19 -5.01
CA ALA A 62 -1.91 6.81 -5.61
C ALA A 62 -1.40 5.48 -5.05
N LEU A 63 -1.46 5.29 -3.74
CA LEU A 63 -1.06 4.04 -3.10
C LEU A 63 -1.91 2.87 -3.56
N LYS A 64 -3.23 3.05 -3.64
CA LYS A 64 -4.13 2.01 -4.13
C LYS A 64 -3.67 1.49 -5.50
N GLY A 65 -3.37 2.40 -6.43
CA GLY A 65 -2.94 2.03 -7.77
C GLY A 65 -1.64 1.23 -7.79
N VAL A 66 -0.62 1.71 -7.09
CA VAL A 66 0.69 1.06 -7.02
C VAL A 66 0.58 -0.32 -6.35
N LEU A 67 -0.10 -0.39 -5.21
CA LEU A 67 -0.20 -1.60 -4.41
C LEU A 67 -1.05 -2.66 -5.10
N ALA A 68 -2.11 -2.27 -5.78
CA ALA A 68 -2.94 -3.19 -6.56
C ALA A 68 -2.18 -3.74 -7.76
N ASN A 69 -1.40 -2.91 -8.43
CA ASN A 69 -0.61 -3.34 -9.58
C ASN A 69 0.42 -4.40 -9.19
N LEU A 70 0.95 -4.35 -7.98
CA LEU A 70 1.90 -5.33 -7.46
C LEU A 70 1.21 -6.47 -6.69
N ALA A 71 -0.11 -6.46 -6.65
CA ALA A 71 -0.93 -7.47 -5.97
C ALA A 71 -0.60 -7.64 -4.48
N LEU A 72 -0.24 -6.53 -3.82
CA LEU A 72 -0.01 -6.49 -2.37
C LEU A 72 -1.37 -6.35 -1.67
N THR A 73 -2.16 -7.39 -1.72
CA THR A 73 -3.59 -7.40 -1.45
C THR A 73 -4.02 -6.79 -0.11
N PRO A 74 -3.39 -7.11 1.03
CA PRO A 74 -3.82 -6.51 2.30
C PRO A 74 -3.70 -4.99 2.29
N MET A 75 -2.63 -4.47 1.70
CA MET A 75 -2.38 -3.03 1.62
C MET A 75 -3.28 -2.36 0.58
N SER A 76 -3.45 -2.98 -0.59
CA SER A 76 -4.27 -2.41 -1.65
C SER A 76 -5.75 -2.36 -1.25
N ALA A 77 -6.23 -3.37 -0.53
CA ALA A 77 -7.59 -3.39 -0.01
C ALA A 77 -7.81 -2.26 0.99
N ALA A 78 -6.90 -2.09 1.93
CA ALA A 78 -6.98 -1.03 2.94
C ALA A 78 -6.93 0.37 2.28
N ALA A 79 -6.02 0.56 1.32
CA ALA A 79 -5.90 1.82 0.59
C ALA A 79 -7.15 2.10 -0.25
N GLY A 80 -7.73 1.07 -0.85
CA GLY A 80 -8.95 1.19 -1.64
C GLY A 80 -10.15 1.61 -0.80
N GLU A 81 -10.33 0.99 0.36
CA GLU A 81 -11.40 1.35 1.29
C GLU A 81 -11.27 2.80 1.75
N LEU A 82 -10.06 3.20 2.14
CA LEU A 82 -9.81 4.57 2.58
C LEU A 82 -10.03 5.57 1.44
N THR A 83 -9.62 5.24 0.23
CA THR A 83 -9.83 6.08 -0.94
C THR A 83 -11.32 6.36 -1.14
N GLU A 84 -12.18 5.35 -1.02
CA GLU A 84 -13.62 5.53 -1.18
C GLU A 84 -14.25 6.36 -0.07
N LEU A 85 -13.83 6.15 1.19
CA LEU A 85 -14.30 6.96 2.30
C LEU A 85 -13.93 8.43 2.10
N LEU A 86 -12.72 8.71 1.65
CA LEU A 86 -12.25 10.07 1.37
C LEU A 86 -12.97 10.68 0.16
N ARG A 87 -13.20 9.88 -0.89
CA ARG A 87 -13.92 10.33 -2.09
C ARG A 87 -15.32 10.82 -1.72
N ASN A 88 -16.00 10.08 -0.85
CA ASN A 88 -17.37 10.38 -0.42
C ASN A 88 -17.45 11.36 0.74
N ARG A 89 -16.29 11.81 1.25
CA ARG A 89 -16.22 12.70 2.43
C ARG A 89 -17.01 12.15 3.60
N THR A 90 -16.96 10.83 3.77
CA THR A 90 -17.64 10.13 4.86
C THR A 90 -17.15 10.70 6.20
N PRO A 91 -18.06 11.11 7.11
CA PRO A 91 -17.64 11.64 8.41
C PRO A 91 -16.89 10.60 9.23
N GLY A 92 -15.87 11.04 9.96
CA GLY A 92 -15.09 10.17 10.82
C GLY A 92 -13.65 10.61 10.94
N ASP A 93 -12.88 9.87 11.73
CA ASP A 93 -11.45 10.09 11.90
C ASP A 93 -10.69 9.14 10.97
N TYR A 94 -9.93 9.72 10.04
CA TYR A 94 -9.17 8.95 9.05
C TYR A 94 -7.78 8.52 9.54
N VAL A 95 -7.32 9.07 10.68
CA VAL A 95 -5.97 8.78 11.18
C VAL A 95 -5.75 7.29 11.46
N PRO A 96 -6.65 6.57 12.13
CA PRO A 96 -6.43 5.14 12.36
C PRO A 96 -6.25 4.33 11.07
N ALA A 97 -7.08 4.60 10.06
CA ALA A 97 -6.98 3.90 8.77
C ALA A 97 -5.67 4.22 8.04
N ALA A 98 -5.25 5.49 8.06
CA ALA A 98 -3.98 5.89 7.46
C ALA A 98 -2.80 5.23 8.17
N LYS A 99 -2.81 5.20 9.50
CA LYS A 99 -1.76 4.54 10.29
C LYS A 99 -1.74 3.02 10.08
N ARG A 100 -2.91 2.43 9.85
CA ARG A 100 -2.99 1.00 9.55
C ARG A 100 -2.26 0.66 8.25
N ILE A 101 -2.42 1.48 7.22
CA ILE A 101 -1.73 1.30 5.94
C ILE A 101 -0.22 1.45 6.12
N LEU A 102 0.22 2.46 6.86
CA LEU A 102 1.63 2.65 7.19
C LEU A 102 2.21 1.47 7.95
N ALA A 103 1.45 0.93 8.91
CA ALA A 103 1.86 -0.23 9.69
C ALA A 103 2.03 -1.48 8.81
N LEU A 104 1.14 -1.69 7.84
CA LEU A 104 1.26 -2.78 6.90
C LEU A 104 2.52 -2.65 6.04
N ARG A 105 2.84 -1.43 5.59
CA ARG A 105 4.08 -1.15 4.87
C ARG A 105 5.29 -1.50 5.73
N ASP A 106 5.29 -1.05 6.98
CA ASP A 106 6.40 -1.29 7.90
C ASP A 106 6.56 -2.79 8.21
N GLU A 107 5.45 -3.51 8.35
CA GLU A 107 5.44 -4.96 8.55
C GLU A 107 6.11 -5.68 7.38
N LEU A 108 5.73 -5.34 6.15
CA LEU A 108 6.32 -5.95 4.96
C LEU A 108 7.79 -5.56 4.81
N LYS A 109 8.13 -4.30 5.08
CA LYS A 109 9.51 -3.82 5.03
C LYS A 109 10.40 -4.57 6.03
N ALA A 110 9.88 -4.88 7.21
CA ALA A 110 10.61 -5.64 8.22
C ALA A 110 10.95 -7.06 7.74
N LEU A 111 10.13 -7.64 6.86
CA LEU A 111 10.40 -8.95 6.28
C LEU A 111 11.56 -8.93 5.27
N ASP A 112 11.96 -7.76 4.83
CA ASP A 112 13.09 -7.58 3.90
C ASP A 112 14.44 -7.40 4.64
N ALA A 113 14.41 -7.43 5.94
CA ALA A 113 15.61 -7.26 6.75
C ALA A 113 16.57 -8.47 6.65
#